data_c0a5a9a01b9c1b1f9ae02f4eec8bcae8
#
_entry.id   c0a5a9a01b9c1b1f9ae02f4eec8bcae8
#
_cell.length_a   1.000
_cell.length_b   1.000
_cell.length_c   1.000
_cell.angle_alpha   90.00
_cell.angle_beta   90.00
_cell.angle_gamma   90.00
#
_symmetry.space_group_name_H-M   'P 1'
#
loop_
_entity.id
_entity.type
_entity.pdbx_description
1 polymer ?
#
loop_
_entity_poly.entity_id
_entity_poly.type
_entity_poly.pdbx_seq_one_letter_code
_entity_poly.pdbx_strand_id
1 'polypeptide(L)'
;MGGVDYDVIVPSDYMISQLIEEDMLAELNYDNIPNFEKIDDRFKNLSYDPENKYTVPYTWGTLGIIYNTAKVQEPITSWSAMFDPQYAGNVLLINNSRDALGIALLYLGYSVNTTDEAEIQEAYQLIADAVKNGVYQGKVMDEVFQKMEGGNAAIATYYAGDYLSMLENNEDLAYVVPEEGSNWFVDAMCVLKTSQHKEEAEAWINFMASTEANLRNMDYIWYASPNAEALETYPAYYEETYGEPLDPA
;
A
#
# COMPACT_ATOMS: atom_id res chain seq x y z
N MET A 1 -22.34 -16.19 14.32
CA MET A 1 -20.92 -16.56 14.27
C MET A 1 -20.23 -15.69 15.33
N GLY A 2 -19.56 -16.30 16.33
CA GLY A 2 -18.80 -15.53 17.29
C GLY A 2 -17.55 -14.98 16.61
N GLY A 3 -17.58 -13.72 16.23
CA GLY A 3 -16.39 -13.02 15.74
C GLY A 3 -15.47 -12.68 16.90
N VAL A 4 -14.21 -12.41 16.61
CA VAL A 4 -13.30 -11.78 17.56
C VAL A 4 -13.72 -10.30 17.64
N ASP A 5 -13.83 -9.78 18.84
CA ASP A 5 -14.10 -8.36 19.06
C ASP A 5 -12.76 -7.61 18.90
N TYR A 6 -12.68 -6.77 17.88
CA TYR A 6 -11.56 -5.85 17.67
C TYR A 6 -11.96 -4.46 18.16
N ASP A 7 -11.02 -3.75 18.77
CA ASP A 7 -11.21 -2.35 19.15
C ASP A 7 -10.65 -1.42 18.05
N VAL A 8 -9.45 -1.73 17.53
CA VAL A 8 -8.78 -0.97 16.48
C VAL A 8 -8.59 -1.84 15.25
N ILE A 9 -8.81 -1.24 14.09
CA ILE A 9 -8.47 -1.81 12.78
C ILE A 9 -7.66 -0.80 11.98
N VAL A 10 -6.87 -1.29 11.02
CA VAL A 10 -6.05 -0.45 10.15
C VAL A 10 -6.32 -0.82 8.68
N PRO A 11 -7.46 -0.43 8.14
CA PRO A 11 -7.82 -0.71 6.75
C PRO A 11 -7.29 0.37 5.80
N SER A 12 -7.27 0.02 4.51
CA SER A 12 -6.98 0.97 3.44
C SER A 12 -8.15 1.91 3.17
N ASP A 13 -7.86 3.05 2.59
CA ASP A 13 -8.75 4.18 2.33
C ASP A 13 -10.13 3.81 1.74
N TYR A 14 -10.15 2.95 0.72
CA TYR A 14 -11.41 2.52 0.08
C TYR A 14 -12.31 1.71 1.02
N MET A 15 -11.71 0.91 1.90
CA MET A 15 -12.44 0.14 2.91
C MET A 15 -12.95 1.06 4.02
N ILE A 16 -12.16 2.07 4.41
CA ILE A 16 -12.59 3.09 5.38
C ILE A 16 -13.84 3.81 4.87
N SER A 17 -13.84 4.22 3.60
CA SER A 17 -15.02 4.85 2.97
C SER A 17 -16.26 3.97 3.14
N GLN A 18 -16.16 2.68 2.84
CA GLN A 18 -17.26 1.73 3.00
C GLN A 18 -17.68 1.59 4.46
N LEU A 19 -16.74 1.46 5.39
CA LEU A 19 -17.04 1.31 6.82
C LEU A 19 -17.73 2.55 7.41
N ILE A 20 -17.40 3.75 6.93
CA ILE A 20 -18.08 5.00 7.29
C ILE A 20 -19.52 4.99 6.75
N GLU A 21 -19.72 4.64 5.48
CA GLU A 21 -21.05 4.55 4.86
C GLU A 21 -21.95 3.52 5.55
N GLU A 22 -21.38 2.42 6.03
CA GLU A 22 -22.08 1.37 6.77
C GLU A 22 -22.26 1.68 8.28
N ASP A 23 -21.83 2.87 8.75
CA ASP A 23 -21.91 3.31 10.15
C ASP A 23 -21.21 2.33 11.14
N MET A 24 -20.07 1.78 10.73
CA MET A 24 -19.32 0.79 11.51
C MET A 24 -18.20 1.37 12.36
N LEU A 25 -17.80 2.63 12.12
CA LEU A 25 -16.71 3.29 12.83
C LEU A 25 -17.23 4.23 13.93
N ALA A 26 -16.47 4.34 15.03
CA ALA A 26 -16.72 5.34 16.07
C ALA A 26 -16.01 6.64 15.72
N GLU A 27 -16.66 7.78 15.96
CA GLU A 27 -15.98 9.08 15.89
C GLU A 27 -14.89 9.14 16.96
N LEU A 28 -13.69 9.61 16.57
CA LEU A 28 -12.53 9.74 17.45
C LEU A 28 -12.62 11.03 18.29
N ASN A 29 -12.14 10.94 19.52
CA ASN A 29 -11.89 12.12 20.37
C ASN A 29 -10.42 12.51 20.27
N TYR A 30 -10.11 13.52 19.46
CA TYR A 30 -8.74 13.96 19.23
C TYR A 30 -8.05 14.59 20.45
N ASP A 31 -8.79 14.95 21.50
CA ASP A 31 -8.19 15.32 22.78
C ASP A 31 -7.41 14.16 23.41
N ASN A 32 -7.79 12.91 23.10
CA ASN A 32 -7.08 11.70 23.50
C ASN A 32 -5.94 11.32 22.55
N ILE A 33 -5.83 12.01 21.40
CA ILE A 33 -4.87 11.70 20.32
C ILE A 33 -4.03 12.94 19.95
N PRO A 34 -3.33 13.58 20.92
CA PRO A 34 -2.57 14.81 20.62
C PRO A 34 -1.48 14.64 19.58
N ASN A 35 -0.94 13.43 19.37
CA ASN A 35 0.05 13.18 18.32
C ASN A 35 -0.52 13.29 16.88
N PHE A 36 -1.86 13.40 16.72
CA PHE A 36 -2.45 13.71 15.41
C PHE A 36 -1.94 15.04 14.84
N GLU A 37 -1.54 15.98 15.67
CA GLU A 37 -0.93 17.25 15.22
C GLU A 37 0.36 17.02 14.42
N LYS A 38 1.09 15.92 14.67
CA LYS A 38 2.32 15.55 13.97
C LYS A 38 2.10 14.94 12.59
N ILE A 39 0.87 14.56 12.27
CA ILE A 39 0.53 14.08 10.92
C ILE A 39 0.64 15.23 9.93
N ASP A 40 1.36 15.00 8.83
CA ASP A 40 1.52 15.96 7.74
C ASP A 40 0.14 16.30 7.15
N ASP A 41 -0.07 17.58 6.83
CA ASP A 41 -1.35 18.07 6.31
C ASP A 41 -1.77 17.42 4.99
N ARG A 42 -0.82 16.87 4.23
CA ARG A 42 -1.10 16.08 3.01
C ARG A 42 -1.94 14.83 3.26
N PHE A 43 -1.91 14.30 4.49
CA PHE A 43 -2.63 13.09 4.90
C PHE A 43 -3.88 13.39 5.74
N LYS A 44 -4.21 14.67 5.94
CA LYS A 44 -5.42 15.12 6.64
C LYS A 44 -6.52 15.48 5.65
N ASN A 45 -7.76 15.36 6.07
CA ASN A 45 -8.96 15.74 5.29
C ASN A 45 -9.05 15.04 3.93
N LEU A 46 -8.59 13.79 3.85
CA LEU A 46 -8.66 13.00 2.63
C LEU A 46 -10.11 12.65 2.29
N SER A 47 -10.37 12.38 1.01
CA SER A 47 -11.73 12.20 0.48
C SER A 47 -12.56 11.13 1.17
N TYR A 48 -11.93 10.12 1.77
CA TYR A 48 -12.62 9.07 2.51
C TYR A 48 -13.06 9.49 3.92
N ASP A 49 -12.43 10.49 4.52
CA ASP A 49 -12.78 11.09 5.83
C ASP A 49 -12.48 12.60 5.83
N PRO A 50 -13.24 13.42 5.08
CA PRO A 50 -12.91 14.82 4.81
C PRO A 50 -12.94 15.75 6.01
N GLU A 51 -13.51 15.29 7.13
CA GLU A 51 -13.55 16.04 8.38
C GLU A 51 -12.61 15.46 9.45
N ASN A 52 -11.84 14.40 9.11
CA ASN A 52 -11.01 13.62 10.04
C ASN A 52 -11.79 13.18 11.30
N LYS A 53 -12.99 12.63 11.13
CA LYS A 53 -13.80 12.21 12.27
C LYS A 53 -13.46 10.81 12.77
N TYR A 54 -12.96 9.94 11.88
CA TYR A 54 -12.90 8.51 12.12
C TYR A 54 -11.50 7.94 12.05
N THR A 55 -10.50 8.69 11.53
CA THR A 55 -9.24 8.09 11.10
C THR A 55 -8.00 8.85 11.57
N VAL A 56 -6.96 8.10 11.93
CA VAL A 56 -5.59 8.62 12.06
C VAL A 56 -4.70 7.88 11.07
N PRO A 57 -4.11 8.56 10.08
CA PRO A 57 -3.20 7.94 9.11
C PRO A 57 -2.06 7.18 9.80
N TYR A 58 -1.74 5.98 9.27
CA TYR A 58 -0.73 5.09 9.84
C TYR A 58 0.46 4.90 8.92
N THR A 59 0.21 4.48 7.68
CA THR A 59 1.23 4.32 6.63
C THR A 59 0.67 4.77 5.29
N TRP A 60 1.57 5.03 4.34
CA TRP A 60 1.20 5.29 2.96
C TRP A 60 2.22 4.67 2.02
N GLY A 61 1.83 4.46 0.80
CA GLY A 61 2.70 3.91 -0.21
C GLY A 61 2.15 4.03 -1.62
N THR A 62 2.92 3.51 -2.55
CA THR A 62 2.56 3.41 -3.96
C THR A 62 2.57 1.96 -4.41
N LEU A 63 1.72 1.65 -5.37
CA LEU A 63 1.76 0.41 -6.12
C LEU A 63 2.77 0.56 -7.26
N GLY A 64 3.52 -0.49 -7.56
CA GLY A 64 4.46 -0.47 -8.66
C GLY A 64 4.72 -1.84 -9.25
N ILE A 65 5.69 -1.89 -10.14
CA ILE A 65 6.18 -3.14 -10.72
C ILE A 65 7.51 -3.50 -10.07
N ILE A 66 7.57 -4.68 -9.47
CA ILE A 66 8.81 -5.34 -9.05
C ILE A 66 9.23 -6.29 -10.18
N TYR A 67 10.46 -6.20 -10.64
CA TYR A 67 10.96 -7.10 -11.66
C TYR A 67 12.38 -7.59 -11.35
N ASN A 68 12.69 -8.81 -11.81
CA ASN A 68 14.01 -9.41 -11.63
C ASN A 68 14.90 -9.05 -12.82
N THR A 69 15.94 -8.25 -12.59
CA THR A 69 16.87 -7.75 -13.62
C THR A 69 17.71 -8.84 -14.28
N ALA A 70 17.89 -9.99 -13.62
CA ALA A 70 18.53 -11.15 -14.22
C ALA A 70 17.63 -11.86 -15.27
N LYS A 71 16.31 -11.59 -15.25
CA LYS A 71 15.32 -12.19 -16.16
C LYS A 71 14.75 -11.19 -17.16
N VAL A 72 14.67 -9.93 -16.79
CA VAL A 72 14.17 -8.83 -17.63
C VAL A 72 15.34 -7.92 -17.93
N GLN A 73 15.82 -7.97 -19.17
CA GLN A 73 17.05 -7.28 -19.59
C GLN A 73 16.87 -5.78 -19.81
N GLU A 74 15.68 -5.38 -20.27
CA GLU A 74 15.36 -3.96 -20.52
C GLU A 74 14.57 -3.40 -19.34
N PRO A 75 14.87 -2.19 -18.87
CA PRO A 75 14.11 -1.55 -17.79
C PRO A 75 12.62 -1.45 -18.12
N ILE A 76 11.79 -1.85 -17.20
CA ILE A 76 10.34 -1.68 -17.32
C ILE A 76 9.99 -0.23 -16.96
N THR A 77 9.14 0.41 -17.78
CA THR A 77 8.68 1.80 -17.55
C THR A 77 7.17 1.96 -17.65
N SER A 78 6.46 0.90 -18.04
CA SER A 78 5.01 0.95 -18.34
C SER A 78 4.28 -0.25 -17.74
N TRP A 79 3.03 -0.04 -17.35
CA TRP A 79 2.12 -1.11 -16.94
C TRP A 79 1.87 -2.14 -18.05
N SER A 80 2.21 -1.83 -19.31
CA SER A 80 2.11 -2.79 -20.41
C SER A 80 2.81 -4.12 -20.14
N ALA A 81 3.91 -4.11 -19.38
CA ALA A 81 4.65 -5.32 -19.01
C ALA A 81 3.79 -6.35 -18.24
N MET A 82 2.76 -5.90 -17.53
CA MET A 82 1.84 -6.77 -16.80
C MET A 82 0.89 -7.56 -17.70
N PHE A 83 0.77 -7.16 -18.98
CA PHE A 83 -0.15 -7.74 -19.95
C PHE A 83 0.58 -8.35 -21.16
N ASP A 84 1.91 -8.21 -21.23
CA ASP A 84 2.70 -8.60 -22.38
C ASP A 84 2.90 -10.13 -22.46
N PRO A 85 2.46 -10.78 -23.56
CA PRO A 85 2.67 -12.21 -23.77
C PRO A 85 4.13 -12.67 -23.79
N GLN A 86 5.10 -11.77 -23.99
CA GLN A 86 6.53 -12.15 -23.92
C GLN A 86 6.92 -12.67 -22.53
N TYR A 87 6.22 -12.25 -21.47
CA TYR A 87 6.45 -12.69 -20.11
C TYR A 87 5.51 -13.81 -19.65
N ALA A 88 4.81 -14.48 -20.60
CA ALA A 88 3.81 -15.50 -20.29
C ALA A 88 4.34 -16.54 -19.28
N GLY A 89 3.53 -16.80 -18.24
CA GLY A 89 3.86 -17.71 -17.14
C GLY A 89 4.88 -17.18 -16.12
N ASN A 90 5.34 -15.93 -16.25
CA ASN A 90 6.33 -15.32 -15.37
C ASN A 90 5.86 -14.02 -14.69
N VAL A 91 4.61 -13.64 -14.87
CA VAL A 91 4.02 -12.44 -14.26
C VAL A 91 3.14 -12.83 -13.07
N LEU A 92 3.28 -12.14 -11.96
CA LEU A 92 2.41 -12.26 -10.78
C LEU A 92 1.48 -11.06 -10.72
N LEU A 93 0.17 -11.31 -10.77
CA LEU A 93 -0.83 -10.28 -10.58
C LEU A 93 -1.20 -10.20 -9.10
N ILE A 94 -1.29 -8.98 -8.58
CA ILE A 94 -1.79 -8.77 -7.21
C ILE A 94 -3.23 -9.29 -7.06
N ASN A 95 -3.52 -10.01 -5.98
CA ASN A 95 -4.85 -10.56 -5.69
C ASN A 95 -5.71 -9.58 -4.89
N ASN A 96 -5.61 -8.31 -5.19
CA ASN A 96 -6.48 -7.23 -4.75
C ASN A 96 -7.24 -6.72 -5.97
N SER A 97 -8.57 -6.79 -5.96
CA SER A 97 -9.38 -6.43 -7.14
C SER A 97 -9.28 -4.95 -7.50
N ARG A 98 -9.16 -4.07 -6.48
CA ARG A 98 -9.03 -2.64 -6.71
C ARG A 98 -7.69 -2.32 -7.40
N ASP A 99 -6.60 -2.87 -6.90
CA ASP A 99 -5.28 -2.64 -7.48
C ASP A 99 -5.12 -3.31 -8.85
N ALA A 100 -5.60 -4.56 -8.99
CA ALA A 100 -5.55 -5.25 -10.26
C ALA A 100 -6.32 -4.54 -11.38
N LEU A 101 -7.53 -4.00 -11.08
CA LEU A 101 -8.26 -3.16 -12.02
C LEU A 101 -7.60 -1.79 -12.19
N GLY A 102 -7.07 -1.22 -11.11
CA GLY A 102 -6.40 0.08 -11.12
C GLY A 102 -5.24 0.14 -12.10
N ILE A 103 -4.36 -0.88 -12.13
CA ILE A 103 -3.24 -0.93 -13.08
C ILE A 103 -3.72 -1.05 -14.53
N ALA A 104 -4.80 -1.78 -14.78
CA ALA A 104 -5.39 -1.89 -16.12
C ALA A 104 -6.04 -0.57 -16.57
N LEU A 105 -6.73 0.12 -15.66
CA LEU A 105 -7.29 1.45 -15.90
C LEU A 105 -6.19 2.47 -16.23
N LEU A 106 -5.11 2.51 -15.44
CA LEU A 106 -3.96 3.39 -15.69
C LEU A 106 -3.33 3.13 -17.07
N TYR A 107 -3.09 1.87 -17.40
CA TYR A 107 -2.54 1.49 -18.69
C TYR A 107 -3.44 1.93 -19.87
N LEU A 108 -4.77 1.88 -19.70
CA LEU A 108 -5.75 2.35 -20.69
C LEU A 108 -5.91 3.88 -20.70
N GLY A 109 -5.26 4.61 -19.78
CA GLY A 109 -5.34 6.07 -19.65
C GLY A 109 -6.57 6.57 -18.88
N TYR A 110 -7.20 5.70 -18.11
CA TYR A 110 -8.36 6.02 -17.28
C TYR A 110 -7.98 6.33 -15.84
N SER A 111 -8.88 6.98 -15.11
CA SER A 111 -8.71 7.22 -13.68
C SER A 111 -8.87 5.92 -12.88
N VAL A 112 -8.01 5.69 -11.88
CA VAL A 112 -8.18 4.59 -10.91
C VAL A 112 -9.46 4.72 -10.08
N ASN A 113 -10.06 5.90 -10.05
CA ASN A 113 -11.29 6.22 -9.33
C ASN A 113 -12.50 6.37 -10.26
N THR A 114 -12.40 5.90 -11.51
CA THR A 114 -13.54 5.97 -12.42
C THR A 114 -14.72 5.16 -11.89
N THR A 115 -15.93 5.65 -12.15
CA THR A 115 -17.19 4.96 -11.92
C THR A 115 -17.90 4.64 -13.23
N ASP A 116 -17.25 4.91 -14.37
CA ASP A 116 -17.80 4.58 -15.70
C ASP A 116 -17.70 3.05 -15.93
N GLU A 117 -18.85 2.43 -16.08
CA GLU A 117 -18.95 0.98 -16.27
C GLU A 117 -18.23 0.51 -17.55
N ALA A 118 -18.19 1.32 -18.60
CA ALA A 118 -17.54 0.96 -19.85
C ALA A 118 -16.00 0.93 -19.68
N GLU A 119 -15.42 1.91 -18.98
CA GLU A 119 -13.99 1.94 -18.66
C GLU A 119 -13.60 0.76 -17.76
N ILE A 120 -14.40 0.48 -16.72
CA ILE A 120 -14.18 -0.65 -15.82
C ILE A 120 -14.27 -1.99 -16.59
N GLN A 121 -15.24 -2.11 -17.51
CA GLN A 121 -15.40 -3.32 -18.33
C GLN A 121 -14.23 -3.51 -19.31
N GLU A 122 -13.68 -2.45 -19.87
CA GLU A 122 -12.50 -2.51 -20.75
C GLU A 122 -11.26 -2.95 -19.96
N ALA A 123 -11.03 -2.39 -18.77
CA ALA A 123 -9.95 -2.81 -17.87
C ALA A 123 -10.09 -4.29 -17.46
N TYR A 124 -11.29 -4.72 -17.11
CA TYR A 124 -11.57 -6.14 -16.82
C TYR A 124 -11.25 -7.03 -18.01
N GLN A 125 -11.65 -6.63 -19.23
CA GLN A 125 -11.42 -7.42 -20.44
C GLN A 125 -9.93 -7.57 -20.75
N LEU A 126 -9.13 -6.51 -20.54
CA LEU A 126 -7.67 -6.55 -20.67
C LEU A 126 -7.04 -7.61 -19.76
N ILE A 127 -7.44 -7.62 -18.49
CA ILE A 127 -6.97 -8.63 -17.51
C ILE A 127 -7.45 -10.04 -17.93
N ALA A 128 -8.71 -10.19 -18.35
CA ALA A 128 -9.27 -11.47 -18.75
C ALA A 128 -8.54 -12.05 -19.98
N ASP A 129 -8.17 -11.21 -20.94
CA ASP A 129 -7.40 -11.62 -22.10
C ASP A 129 -5.97 -12.02 -21.72
N ALA A 130 -5.33 -11.31 -20.81
CA ALA A 130 -4.01 -11.69 -20.28
C ALA A 130 -4.05 -13.04 -19.54
N VAL A 131 -5.10 -13.28 -18.73
CA VAL A 131 -5.35 -14.60 -18.11
C VAL A 131 -5.50 -15.69 -19.17
N LYS A 132 -6.34 -15.47 -20.19
CA LYS A 132 -6.60 -16.42 -21.25
C LYS A 132 -5.35 -16.75 -22.07
N ASN A 133 -4.48 -15.77 -22.25
CA ASN A 133 -3.21 -15.90 -22.95
C ASN A 133 -2.09 -16.49 -22.07
N GLY A 134 -2.37 -16.84 -20.80
CA GLY A 134 -1.43 -17.46 -19.90
C GLY A 134 -0.30 -16.52 -19.45
N VAL A 135 -0.52 -15.19 -19.45
CA VAL A 135 0.50 -14.22 -19.04
C VAL A 135 0.82 -14.41 -17.55
N TYR A 136 -0.21 -14.57 -16.72
CA TYR A 136 -0.01 -14.67 -15.29
C TYR A 136 0.35 -16.10 -14.85
N GLN A 137 1.42 -16.20 -14.04
CA GLN A 137 1.76 -17.40 -13.31
C GLN A 137 0.73 -17.66 -12.18
N GLY A 138 0.22 -16.58 -11.56
CA GLY A 138 -0.78 -16.63 -10.50
C GLY A 138 -1.23 -15.25 -10.06
N LYS A 139 -2.28 -15.25 -9.23
CA LYS A 139 -2.71 -14.10 -8.45
C LYS A 139 -2.23 -14.32 -7.02
N VAL A 140 -1.52 -13.36 -6.47
CA VAL A 140 -0.79 -13.51 -5.20
C VAL A 140 -1.02 -12.32 -4.28
N MET A 141 -0.91 -12.56 -2.99
CA MET A 141 -0.64 -11.56 -1.96
C MET A 141 0.74 -11.88 -1.38
N ASP A 142 0.85 -12.28 -0.13
CA ASP A 142 2.12 -12.51 0.57
C ASP A 142 3.01 -13.59 -0.09
N GLU A 143 2.43 -14.47 -0.94
CA GLU A 143 3.24 -15.42 -1.72
C GLU A 143 4.19 -14.74 -2.71
N VAL A 144 4.01 -13.45 -3.00
CA VAL A 144 4.91 -12.66 -3.84
C VAL A 144 6.33 -12.67 -3.29
N PHE A 145 6.51 -12.57 -1.97
CA PHE A 145 7.81 -12.59 -1.33
C PHE A 145 8.60 -13.84 -1.73
N GLN A 146 8.07 -15.01 -1.42
CA GLN A 146 8.75 -16.28 -1.74
C GLN A 146 9.05 -16.43 -3.23
N LYS A 147 8.16 -15.93 -4.10
CA LYS A 147 8.32 -16.07 -5.56
C LYS A 147 9.36 -15.12 -6.13
N MET A 148 9.36 -13.86 -5.71
CA MET A 148 10.30 -12.85 -6.20
C MET A 148 11.69 -13.03 -5.58
N GLU A 149 11.79 -13.23 -4.28
CA GLU A 149 13.05 -13.51 -3.58
C GLU A 149 13.73 -14.78 -4.12
N GLY A 150 12.94 -15.84 -4.34
CA GLY A 150 13.45 -17.09 -4.90
C GLY A 150 13.70 -17.07 -6.41
N GLY A 151 13.47 -15.94 -7.09
CA GLY A 151 13.65 -15.82 -8.54
C GLY A 151 12.67 -16.70 -9.35
N ASN A 152 11.52 -17.08 -8.81
CA ASN A 152 10.54 -17.96 -9.45
C ASN A 152 9.54 -17.23 -10.36
N ALA A 153 9.57 -15.88 -10.37
CA ALA A 153 8.84 -15.04 -11.31
C ALA A 153 9.76 -13.97 -11.89
N ALA A 154 9.36 -13.37 -12.99
CA ALA A 154 10.11 -12.29 -13.61
C ALA A 154 9.57 -10.90 -13.23
N ILE A 155 8.25 -10.78 -13.09
CA ILE A 155 7.55 -9.52 -12.88
C ILE A 155 6.43 -9.75 -11.85
N ALA A 156 6.22 -8.78 -10.97
CA ALA A 156 5.09 -8.74 -10.06
C ALA A 156 4.56 -7.31 -9.93
N THR A 157 3.26 -7.16 -9.70
CA THR A 157 2.68 -5.92 -9.19
C THR A 157 2.60 -6.02 -7.69
N TYR A 158 3.26 -5.10 -6.97
CA TYR A 158 3.17 -5.05 -5.52
C TYR A 158 3.57 -3.67 -4.95
N TYR A 159 3.62 -3.55 -3.64
CA TYR A 159 3.82 -2.28 -2.93
C TYR A 159 5.30 -1.94 -2.73
N ALA A 160 5.60 -0.64 -2.71
CA ALA A 160 6.97 -0.13 -2.61
C ALA A 160 7.69 -0.57 -1.32
N GLY A 161 7.03 -0.56 -0.17
CA GLY A 161 7.63 -0.97 1.10
C GLY A 161 8.01 -2.45 1.11
N ASP A 162 7.14 -3.31 0.58
CA ASP A 162 7.41 -4.74 0.48
C ASP A 162 8.56 -5.06 -0.49
N TYR A 163 8.71 -4.25 -1.56
CA TYR A 163 9.87 -4.38 -2.44
C TYR A 163 11.19 -4.18 -1.67
N LEU A 164 11.27 -3.17 -0.81
CA LEU A 164 12.48 -2.91 0.00
C LEU A 164 12.81 -4.09 0.90
N SER A 165 11.80 -4.71 1.53
CA SER A 165 12.00 -5.94 2.30
C SER A 165 12.48 -7.12 1.44
N MET A 166 11.95 -7.26 0.21
CA MET A 166 12.37 -8.33 -0.71
C MET A 166 13.80 -8.12 -1.21
N LEU A 167 14.22 -6.85 -1.38
CA LEU A 167 15.56 -6.51 -1.86
C LEU A 167 16.66 -7.00 -0.93
N GLU A 168 16.40 -7.07 0.39
CA GLU A 168 17.33 -7.65 1.36
C GLU A 168 17.66 -9.13 1.06
N ASN A 169 16.74 -9.85 0.44
CA ASN A 169 16.89 -11.27 0.13
C ASN A 169 17.24 -11.56 -1.34
N ASN A 170 17.06 -10.59 -2.23
CA ASN A 170 17.38 -10.73 -3.65
C ASN A 170 17.76 -9.38 -4.28
N GLU A 171 19.05 -9.12 -4.42
CA GLU A 171 19.61 -7.89 -5.00
C GLU A 171 19.32 -7.73 -6.51
N ASP A 172 18.86 -8.77 -7.20
CA ASP A 172 18.47 -8.69 -8.61
C ASP A 172 17.09 -8.03 -8.80
N LEU A 173 16.37 -7.68 -7.72
CA LEU A 173 15.07 -7.05 -7.81
C LEU A 173 15.22 -5.55 -8.06
N ALA A 174 14.35 -5.01 -8.91
CA ALA A 174 14.19 -3.59 -9.14
C ALA A 174 12.70 -3.21 -9.05
N TYR A 175 12.45 -1.96 -8.69
CA TYR A 175 11.11 -1.40 -8.56
C TYR A 175 10.93 -0.19 -9.48
N VAL A 176 9.76 -0.06 -10.06
CA VAL A 176 9.39 1.11 -10.85
C VAL A 176 7.94 1.51 -10.61
N VAL A 177 7.72 2.81 -10.48
CA VAL A 177 6.41 3.43 -10.68
C VAL A 177 6.30 3.74 -12.16
N PRO A 178 5.38 3.09 -12.92
CA PRO A 178 5.26 3.28 -14.36
C PRO A 178 4.89 4.71 -14.77
N GLU A 179 5.21 5.06 -16.02
CA GLU A 179 4.99 6.41 -16.56
C GLU A 179 3.51 6.82 -16.60
N GLU A 180 2.59 5.87 -16.68
CA GLU A 180 1.14 6.11 -16.63
C GLU A 180 0.66 6.51 -15.23
N GLY A 181 1.56 6.49 -14.24
CA GLY A 181 1.26 6.78 -12.84
C GLY A 181 0.92 5.53 -12.03
N SER A 182 0.52 5.74 -10.79
CA SER A 182 0.22 4.66 -9.86
C SER A 182 -0.94 5.00 -8.92
N ASN A 183 -1.46 3.97 -8.25
CA ASN A 183 -2.28 4.14 -7.07
C ASN A 183 -1.39 4.58 -5.89
N TRP A 184 -1.77 5.69 -5.28
CA TRP A 184 -1.25 6.15 -3.99
C TRP A 184 -2.32 5.86 -2.94
N PHE A 185 -1.99 5.16 -1.89
CA PHE A 185 -2.92 4.72 -0.85
C PHE A 185 -2.46 5.16 0.54
N VAL A 186 -3.42 5.26 1.44
CA VAL A 186 -3.20 5.51 2.87
C VAL A 186 -3.95 4.45 3.66
N ASP A 187 -3.23 3.78 4.55
CA ASP A 187 -3.84 2.96 5.58
C ASP A 187 -4.00 3.80 6.85
N ALA A 188 -5.14 3.72 7.49
CA ALA A 188 -5.41 4.53 8.67
C ALA A 188 -6.03 3.73 9.82
N MET A 189 -5.69 4.13 11.03
CA MET A 189 -6.18 3.54 12.26
C MET A 189 -7.59 4.06 12.55
N CYS A 190 -8.52 3.12 12.81
CA CYS A 190 -9.93 3.39 13.11
C CYS A 190 -10.35 2.61 14.35
N VAL A 191 -11.33 3.15 15.10
CA VAL A 191 -11.98 2.44 16.19
C VAL A 191 -13.34 1.92 15.72
N LEU A 192 -13.62 0.64 15.97
CA LEU A 192 -14.92 0.07 15.64
C LEU A 192 -16.01 0.60 16.56
N LYS A 193 -17.20 0.87 16.03
CA LYS A 193 -18.35 1.35 16.79
C LYS A 193 -18.83 0.36 17.88
N THR A 194 -18.49 -0.92 17.70
CA THR A 194 -18.79 -1.98 18.68
C THR A 194 -17.80 -2.07 19.82
N SER A 195 -16.66 -1.36 19.74
CA SER A 195 -15.63 -1.35 20.79
C SER A 195 -16.21 -0.92 22.14
N GLN A 196 -15.83 -1.63 23.17
CA GLN A 196 -16.14 -1.28 24.57
C GLN A 196 -14.96 -0.58 25.28
N HIS A 197 -13.82 -0.40 24.56
CA HIS A 197 -12.55 0.10 25.04
C HIS A 197 -12.05 1.29 24.22
N LYS A 198 -12.99 2.21 23.87
CA LYS A 198 -12.70 3.34 22.97
C LYS A 198 -11.56 4.24 23.47
N GLU A 199 -11.53 4.56 24.77
CA GLU A 199 -10.50 5.43 25.35
C GLU A 199 -9.10 4.76 25.29
N GLU A 200 -9.02 3.46 25.57
CA GLU A 200 -7.79 2.68 25.47
C GLU A 200 -7.34 2.54 24.00
N ALA A 201 -8.29 2.36 23.08
CA ALA A 201 -8.04 2.32 21.64
C ALA A 201 -7.46 3.66 21.13
N GLU A 202 -8.05 4.78 21.54
CA GLU A 202 -7.55 6.12 21.22
C GLU A 202 -6.16 6.38 21.83
N ALA A 203 -5.90 5.92 23.05
CA ALA A 203 -4.58 6.00 23.68
C ALA A 203 -3.54 5.18 22.91
N TRP A 204 -3.90 3.99 22.42
CA TRP A 204 -3.04 3.18 21.57
C TRP A 204 -2.77 3.86 20.21
N ILE A 205 -3.81 4.40 19.56
CA ILE A 205 -3.68 5.17 18.32
C ILE A 205 -2.75 6.38 18.53
N ASN A 206 -2.90 7.09 19.66
CA ASN A 206 -2.00 8.19 20.00
C ASN A 206 -0.54 7.75 20.13
N PHE A 207 -0.29 6.60 20.77
CA PHE A 207 1.06 6.03 20.86
C PHE A 207 1.60 5.71 19.45
N MET A 208 0.82 5.04 18.62
CA MET A 208 1.21 4.69 17.25
C MET A 208 1.45 5.91 16.35
N ALA A 209 0.76 7.02 16.59
CA ALA A 209 0.96 8.29 15.89
C ALA A 209 2.20 9.08 16.41
N SER A 210 2.87 8.63 17.47
CA SER A 210 4.07 9.28 18.00
C SER A 210 5.26 9.16 17.06
N THR A 211 6.18 10.12 17.11
CA THR A 211 7.42 10.10 16.31
C THR A 211 8.24 8.84 16.58
N GLU A 212 8.40 8.46 17.86
CA GLU A 212 9.15 7.26 18.25
C GLU A 212 8.57 5.98 17.65
N ALA A 213 7.26 5.79 17.73
CA ALA A 213 6.62 4.60 17.17
C ALA A 213 6.73 4.58 15.63
N ASN A 214 6.57 5.74 14.98
CA ASN A 214 6.70 5.85 13.53
C ASN A 214 8.12 5.57 13.04
N LEU A 215 9.16 6.07 13.72
CA LEU A 215 10.55 5.75 13.37
C LEU A 215 10.81 4.25 13.40
N ARG A 216 10.37 3.56 14.46
CA ARG A 216 10.53 2.11 14.58
C ARG A 216 9.71 1.34 13.54
N ASN A 217 8.51 1.82 13.21
CA ASN A 217 7.69 1.20 12.18
C ASN A 217 8.33 1.36 10.80
N MET A 218 8.78 2.55 10.43
CA MET A 218 9.49 2.78 9.16
C MET A 218 10.69 1.85 9.01
N ASP A 219 11.45 1.67 10.07
CA ASP A 219 12.63 0.81 10.13
C ASP A 219 12.28 -0.70 9.99
N TYR A 220 11.11 -1.10 10.47
CA TYR A 220 10.71 -2.50 10.49
C TYR A 220 9.89 -2.93 9.27
N ILE A 221 8.96 -2.07 8.80
CA ILE A 221 8.04 -2.43 7.72
C ILE A 221 8.39 -1.78 6.38
N TRP A 222 9.38 -0.88 6.35
CA TRP A 222 9.85 -0.15 5.15
C TRP A 222 8.78 0.70 4.45
N TYR A 223 7.67 1.00 5.13
CA TYR A 223 6.64 1.90 4.62
C TYR A 223 6.85 3.33 5.11
N ALA A 224 6.51 4.28 4.28
CA ALA A 224 6.60 5.69 4.62
C ALA A 224 5.55 6.07 5.68
N SER A 225 5.97 6.91 6.62
CA SER A 225 5.11 7.43 7.68
C SER A 225 4.37 8.69 7.24
N PRO A 226 3.13 8.89 7.66
CA PRO A 226 2.44 10.18 7.56
C PRO A 226 2.89 11.19 8.62
N ASN A 227 3.69 10.80 9.62
CA ASN A 227 4.23 11.70 10.64
C ASN A 227 5.38 12.52 10.08
N ALA A 228 5.20 13.85 9.98
CA ALA A 228 6.17 14.77 9.38
C ALA A 228 7.52 14.77 10.12
N GLU A 229 7.50 14.77 11.46
CA GLU A 229 8.71 14.76 12.28
C GLU A 229 9.49 13.45 12.12
N ALA A 230 8.78 12.31 12.03
CA ALA A 230 9.41 11.02 11.80
C ALA A 230 10.10 10.98 10.44
N LEU A 231 9.44 11.45 9.36
CA LEU A 231 10.06 11.53 8.04
C LEU A 231 11.31 12.40 8.01
N GLU A 232 11.27 13.56 8.66
CA GLU A 232 12.39 14.50 8.72
C GLU A 232 13.59 13.90 9.49
N THR A 233 13.31 13.17 10.56
CA THR A 233 14.36 12.67 11.46
C THR A 233 14.85 11.27 11.13
N TYR A 234 14.16 10.53 10.26
CA TYR A 234 14.48 9.13 9.95
C TYR A 234 15.90 8.92 9.40
N PRO A 235 16.47 9.75 8.52
CA PRO A 235 17.86 9.57 8.08
C PRO A 235 18.88 9.59 9.24
N ALA A 236 18.70 10.49 10.20
CA ALA A 236 19.57 10.56 11.37
C ALA A 236 19.35 9.37 12.32
N TYR A 237 18.11 8.93 12.51
CA TYR A 237 17.78 7.74 13.28
C TYR A 237 18.40 6.48 12.66
N TYR A 238 18.35 6.34 11.34
CA TYR A 238 18.95 5.22 10.60
C TYR A 238 20.48 5.20 10.78
N GLU A 239 21.14 6.33 10.56
CA GLU A 239 22.62 6.46 10.75
C GLU A 239 23.03 6.15 12.18
N GLU A 240 22.29 6.62 13.19
CA GLU A 240 22.56 6.30 14.60
C GLU A 240 22.39 4.80 14.90
N THR A 241 21.38 4.17 14.28
CA THR A 241 21.04 2.76 14.53
C THR A 241 22.01 1.79 13.85
N TYR A 242 22.40 2.07 12.61
CA TYR A 242 23.18 1.15 11.77
C TYR A 242 24.63 1.58 11.52
N GLY A 243 24.99 2.82 11.85
CA GLY A 243 26.35 3.36 11.68
C GLY A 243 26.70 3.74 10.24
N GLU A 244 25.73 3.77 9.36
CA GLU A 244 25.87 4.16 7.94
C GLU A 244 24.70 5.04 7.51
N PRO A 245 24.88 5.95 6.55
CA PRO A 245 23.82 6.82 6.08
C PRO A 245 22.74 6.01 5.33
N LEU A 246 21.48 6.46 5.44
CA LEU A 246 20.38 5.92 4.64
C LEU A 246 20.68 6.15 3.16
N ASP A 247 20.64 5.08 2.36
CA ASP A 247 20.75 5.18 0.91
C ASP A 247 19.47 5.84 0.34
N PRO A 248 19.57 6.96 -0.38
CA PRO A 248 18.43 7.63 -0.96
C PRO A 248 17.90 7.00 -2.25
N ALA A 249 18.36 5.78 -2.64
CA ALA A 249 18.03 5.11 -3.90
C ALA A 249 16.53 4.77 -4.05
#